data_e92beb3ac70bd2ad7b55b2b60582770b
#
_entry.id   e92beb3ac70bd2ad7b55b2b60582770b
#
_cell.length_a   1.000
_cell.length_b   1.000
_cell.length_c   1.000
_cell.angle_alpha   90.00
_cell.angle_beta   90.00
_cell.angle_gamma   90.00
#
_symmetry.space_group_name_H-M   'P 1'
#
loop_
_entity.id
_entity.type
_entity.pdbx_description
1 polymer ?
#
loop_
_entity_poly.entity_id
_entity_poly.type
_entity_poly.pdbx_seq_one_letter_code
_entity_poly.pdbx_strand_id
1 'polypeptide(L)'
;MYEYNRMLVLLFIIILVIYTLPRYRRPQVFENFLTNDECDHIIQKAKNDLRTSSVTNEKEVDETIRKSDTAWLNKEDPIVRNIMDRCLVHMDRPFVNCEQLQVVRYEPGGFYKPHQDAFENDKNMRMYTFILALSDEYEGGETIFPNLNK
;
A
#
# COMPACT_ATOMS: atom_id res chain seq x y z
N MET A 1 -29.77 41.03 -13.26
CA MET A 1 -30.13 39.63 -13.60
C MET A 1 -28.95 38.87 -14.24
N TYR A 2 -28.21 39.48 -15.17
CA TYR A 2 -27.06 38.84 -15.86
C TYR A 2 -25.88 38.56 -14.92
N GLU A 3 -25.53 39.49 -14.06
CA GLU A 3 -24.43 39.34 -13.08
C GLU A 3 -24.73 38.23 -12.03
N TYR A 4 -25.99 38.14 -11.57
CA TYR A 4 -26.44 37.14 -10.63
C TYR A 4 -26.30 35.70 -11.21
N ASN A 5 -26.68 35.53 -12.48
CA ASN A 5 -26.54 34.23 -13.16
C ASN A 5 -25.07 33.83 -13.34
N ARG A 6 -24.18 34.78 -13.63
CA ARG A 6 -22.72 34.51 -13.71
C ARG A 6 -22.15 34.06 -12.37
N MET A 7 -22.59 34.70 -11.28
CA MET A 7 -22.15 34.34 -9.93
C MET A 7 -22.63 32.93 -9.54
N LEU A 8 -23.87 32.57 -9.87
CA LEU A 8 -24.37 31.19 -9.62
C LEU A 8 -23.64 30.14 -10.42
N VAL A 9 -23.32 30.42 -11.68
CA VAL A 9 -22.54 29.50 -12.53
C VAL A 9 -21.11 29.30 -11.95
N LEU A 10 -20.45 30.38 -11.53
CA LEU A 10 -19.15 30.33 -10.90
C LEU A 10 -19.17 29.50 -9.58
N LEU A 11 -20.17 29.73 -8.75
CA LEU A 11 -20.36 28.97 -7.51
C LEU A 11 -20.57 27.49 -7.78
N PHE A 12 -21.38 27.15 -8.79
CA PHE A 12 -21.60 25.76 -9.20
C PHE A 12 -20.31 25.08 -9.70
N ILE A 13 -19.51 25.81 -10.51
CA ILE A 13 -18.21 25.29 -10.99
C ILE A 13 -17.26 25.06 -9.82
N ILE A 14 -17.17 25.99 -8.86
CA ILE A 14 -16.33 25.86 -7.67
C ILE A 14 -16.75 24.64 -6.85
N ILE A 15 -18.04 24.45 -6.62
CA ILE A 15 -18.59 23.31 -5.91
C ILE A 15 -18.23 22.01 -6.66
N LEU A 16 -18.43 21.97 -7.99
CA LEU A 16 -18.09 20.81 -8.81
C LEU A 16 -16.61 20.48 -8.73
N VAL A 17 -15.72 21.49 -8.82
CA VAL A 17 -14.27 21.31 -8.69
C VAL A 17 -13.92 20.75 -7.31
N ILE A 18 -14.49 21.31 -6.23
CA ILE A 18 -14.24 20.80 -4.86
C ILE A 18 -14.69 19.35 -4.70
N TYR A 19 -15.81 18.96 -5.33
CA TYR A 19 -16.29 17.57 -5.28
C TYR A 19 -15.47 16.59 -6.13
N THR A 20 -14.83 17.07 -7.19
CA THR A 20 -14.01 16.25 -8.09
C THR A 20 -12.54 16.15 -7.66
N LEU A 21 -12.09 17.02 -6.75
CA LEU A 21 -10.73 16.93 -6.23
C LEU A 21 -10.51 15.62 -5.45
N PRO A 22 -9.41 14.92 -5.69
CA PRO A 22 -9.10 13.70 -4.96
C PRO A 22 -8.95 14.02 -3.46
N ARG A 23 -9.63 13.24 -2.62
CA ARG A 23 -9.55 13.37 -1.16
C ARG A 23 -8.62 12.31 -0.60
N TYR A 24 -7.39 12.71 -0.31
CA TYR A 24 -6.44 11.84 0.38
C TYR A 24 -6.76 11.79 1.88
N ARG A 25 -6.82 10.57 2.42
CA ARG A 25 -6.99 10.33 3.85
C ARG A 25 -5.66 9.93 4.46
N ARG A 26 -5.45 10.32 5.72
CA ARG A 26 -4.27 9.86 6.46
C ARG A 26 -4.36 8.36 6.68
N PRO A 27 -3.23 7.63 6.58
CA PRO A 27 -3.17 6.23 6.99
C PRO A 27 -3.61 6.09 8.45
N GLN A 28 -4.25 4.98 8.76
CA GLN A 28 -4.47 4.56 10.14
C GLN A 28 -3.24 3.79 10.62
N VAL A 29 -2.84 4.01 11.86
CA VAL A 29 -1.70 3.31 12.48
C VAL A 29 -2.24 2.44 13.60
N PHE A 30 -1.80 1.19 13.64
CA PHE A 30 -2.15 0.21 14.64
C PHE A 30 -0.85 -0.24 15.32
N GLU A 31 -0.65 0.21 16.56
CA GLU A 31 0.50 -0.14 17.37
C GLU A 31 0.42 -1.59 17.86
N ASN A 32 1.56 -2.27 17.94
CA ASN A 32 1.68 -3.65 18.45
C ASN A 32 0.76 -4.65 17.70
N PHE A 33 0.58 -4.45 16.39
CA PHE A 33 -0.31 -5.28 15.58
C PHE A 33 0.20 -6.70 15.40
N LEU A 34 1.51 -6.88 15.26
CA LEU A 34 2.18 -8.17 15.18
C LEU A 34 2.96 -8.47 16.45
N THR A 35 3.06 -9.74 16.79
CA THR A 35 4.02 -10.24 17.80
C THR A 35 5.39 -10.46 17.16
N ASN A 36 6.45 -10.52 17.98
CA ASN A 36 7.80 -10.82 17.51
C ASN A 36 7.85 -12.21 16.82
N ASP A 37 7.17 -13.21 17.38
CA ASP A 37 7.12 -14.57 16.80
C ASP A 37 6.47 -14.56 15.41
N GLU A 38 5.44 -13.73 15.19
CA GLU A 38 4.80 -13.57 13.88
C GLU A 38 5.74 -12.89 12.89
N CYS A 39 6.45 -11.84 13.32
CA CYS A 39 7.45 -11.16 12.51
C CYS A 39 8.57 -12.14 12.10
N ASP A 40 9.12 -12.88 13.05
CA ASP A 40 10.16 -13.88 12.82
C ASP A 40 9.69 -14.98 11.86
N HIS A 41 8.46 -15.47 12.02
CA HIS A 41 7.88 -16.46 11.13
C HIS A 41 7.83 -15.95 9.68
N ILE A 42 7.31 -14.71 9.46
CA ILE A 42 7.23 -14.10 8.13
C ILE A 42 8.63 -13.95 7.53
N ILE A 43 9.59 -13.42 8.30
CA ILE A 43 10.98 -13.21 7.84
C ILE A 43 11.61 -14.53 7.44
N GLN A 44 11.51 -15.58 8.26
CA GLN A 44 12.09 -16.88 7.99
C GLN A 44 11.47 -17.54 6.76
N LYS A 45 10.15 -17.45 6.59
CA LYS A 45 9.45 -17.97 5.40
C LYS A 45 9.87 -17.26 4.11
N ALA A 46 10.06 -15.94 4.17
CA ALA A 46 10.43 -15.16 2.99
C ALA A 46 11.89 -15.33 2.57
N LYS A 47 12.79 -15.59 3.53
CA LYS A 47 14.24 -15.50 3.38
C LYS A 47 14.83 -16.21 2.14
N ASN A 48 14.34 -17.40 1.82
CA ASN A 48 14.87 -18.18 0.70
C ASN A 48 14.19 -17.88 -0.64
N ASP A 49 13.06 -17.17 -0.61
CA ASP A 49 12.23 -16.88 -1.79
C ASP A 49 12.30 -15.41 -2.24
N LEU A 50 13.12 -14.60 -1.56
CA LEU A 50 13.37 -13.21 -1.97
C LEU A 50 14.04 -13.17 -3.35
N ARG A 51 13.49 -12.37 -4.24
CA ARG A 51 13.99 -12.08 -5.60
C ARG A 51 13.88 -10.60 -5.86
N THR A 52 14.73 -10.07 -6.72
CA THR A 52 14.66 -8.66 -7.14
C THR A 52 13.24 -8.28 -7.54
N SER A 53 12.75 -7.20 -6.95
CA SER A 53 11.37 -6.76 -7.15
C SER A 53 11.12 -6.27 -8.56
N SER A 54 9.98 -6.61 -9.13
CA SER A 54 9.48 -5.99 -10.36
C SER A 54 8.72 -4.69 -10.08
N VAL A 55 8.59 -3.84 -11.08
CA VAL A 55 7.87 -2.56 -11.03
C VAL A 55 6.47 -2.63 -11.63
N THR A 56 6.18 -3.67 -12.43
CA THR A 56 4.90 -3.88 -13.09
C THR A 56 4.43 -5.33 -12.95
N ASN A 57 3.18 -5.59 -13.32
CA ASN A 57 2.64 -6.95 -13.43
C ASN A 57 3.34 -7.79 -14.51
N GLU A 58 4.07 -7.16 -15.42
CA GLU A 58 4.83 -7.81 -16.52
C GLU A 58 6.22 -8.29 -16.07
N LYS A 59 6.52 -8.25 -14.78
CA LYS A 59 7.81 -8.67 -14.19
C LYS A 59 9.02 -7.88 -14.70
N GLU A 60 8.80 -6.69 -15.20
CA GLU A 60 9.88 -5.79 -15.55
C GLU A 60 10.64 -5.34 -14.28
N VAL A 61 11.96 -5.47 -14.31
CA VAL A 61 12.86 -5.01 -13.26
C VAL A 61 13.47 -3.68 -13.71
N ASP A 62 13.22 -2.62 -12.95
CA ASP A 62 13.83 -1.31 -13.15
C ASP A 62 14.33 -0.76 -11.79
N GLU A 63 15.63 -0.95 -11.54
CA GLU A 63 16.26 -0.50 -10.31
C GLU A 63 16.36 1.02 -10.19
N THR A 64 16.04 1.78 -11.23
CA THR A 64 15.92 3.25 -11.14
C THR A 64 14.58 3.69 -10.55
N ILE A 65 13.59 2.80 -10.54
CA ILE A 65 12.25 3.02 -9.98
C ILE A 65 12.11 2.31 -8.64
N ARG A 66 12.56 1.05 -8.54
CA ARG A 66 12.45 0.23 -7.35
C ARG A 66 13.70 -0.61 -7.14
N LYS A 67 14.33 -0.46 -5.98
CA LYS A 67 15.49 -1.24 -5.55
C LYS A 67 15.16 -1.95 -4.24
N SER A 68 14.65 -3.16 -4.34
CA SER A 68 14.24 -4.02 -3.23
C SER A 68 14.16 -5.47 -3.67
N ASP A 69 14.05 -6.38 -2.71
CA ASP A 69 13.71 -7.78 -2.98
C ASP A 69 12.28 -8.09 -2.48
N THR A 70 11.60 -9.00 -3.15
CA THR A 70 10.23 -9.40 -2.83
C THR A 70 10.12 -10.92 -2.75
N ALA A 71 9.39 -11.39 -1.75
CA ALA A 71 8.86 -12.75 -1.66
C ALA A 71 7.34 -12.72 -1.50
N TRP A 72 6.65 -13.75 -1.98
CA TRP A 72 5.20 -13.90 -1.84
C TRP A 72 4.90 -15.12 -1.00
N LEU A 73 4.31 -14.92 0.17
CA LEU A 73 3.95 -15.99 1.08
C LEU A 73 2.53 -16.49 0.82
N ASN A 74 2.38 -17.80 0.91
CA ASN A 74 1.09 -18.44 0.78
C ASN A 74 0.13 -17.97 1.87
N LYS A 75 -1.00 -17.39 1.48
CA LYS A 75 -2.04 -16.90 2.39
C LYS A 75 -2.77 -18.00 3.16
N GLU A 76 -2.56 -19.26 2.81
CA GLU A 76 -3.09 -20.41 3.55
C GLU A 76 -2.12 -20.91 4.65
N ASP A 77 -0.91 -20.35 4.79
CA ASP A 77 -0.07 -20.58 5.98
C ASP A 77 -0.84 -20.11 7.22
N PRO A 78 -0.95 -20.94 8.28
CA PRO A 78 -1.83 -20.61 9.42
C PRO A 78 -1.51 -19.29 10.12
N ILE A 79 -0.23 -18.91 10.21
CA ILE A 79 0.19 -17.65 10.85
C ILE A 79 -0.12 -16.48 9.90
N VAL A 80 0.25 -16.60 8.62
CA VAL A 80 -0.07 -15.60 7.60
C VAL A 80 -1.58 -15.38 7.53
N ARG A 81 -2.37 -16.47 7.52
CA ARG A 81 -3.82 -16.42 7.51
C ARG A 81 -4.39 -15.67 8.70
N ASN A 82 -3.91 -15.97 9.90
CA ASN A 82 -4.36 -15.28 11.12
C ASN A 82 -4.08 -13.77 11.05
N ILE A 83 -2.89 -13.38 10.59
CA ILE A 83 -2.52 -11.96 10.41
C ILE A 83 -3.46 -11.29 9.41
N MET A 84 -3.71 -11.92 8.27
CA MET A 84 -4.61 -11.40 7.24
C MET A 84 -6.05 -11.28 7.73
N ASP A 85 -6.55 -12.27 8.49
CA ASP A 85 -7.89 -12.21 9.09
C ASP A 85 -8.04 -11.03 10.07
N ARG A 86 -6.99 -10.69 10.84
CA ARG A 86 -6.96 -9.47 11.68
C ARG A 86 -6.98 -8.20 10.83
N CYS A 87 -6.27 -8.14 9.71
CA CYS A 87 -6.35 -7.01 8.79
C CYS A 87 -7.77 -6.84 8.24
N LEU A 88 -8.46 -7.95 7.92
CA LEU A 88 -9.81 -7.93 7.35
C LEU A 88 -10.87 -7.31 8.27
N VAL A 89 -10.65 -7.30 9.59
CA VAL A 89 -11.56 -6.61 10.53
C VAL A 89 -11.69 -5.12 10.21
N HIS A 90 -10.70 -4.53 9.55
CA HIS A 90 -10.65 -3.11 9.21
C HIS A 90 -11.16 -2.78 7.80
N MET A 91 -11.67 -3.76 7.07
CA MET A 91 -12.18 -3.56 5.71
C MET A 91 -13.47 -4.36 5.45
N ASP A 92 -14.16 -3.98 4.38
CA ASP A 92 -15.45 -4.55 3.98
C ASP A 92 -15.30 -5.56 2.81
N ARG A 93 -14.18 -6.29 2.78
CA ARG A 93 -13.87 -7.25 1.70
C ARG A 93 -13.60 -8.63 2.27
N PRO A 94 -14.04 -9.70 1.56
CA PRO A 94 -13.80 -11.07 2.00
C PRO A 94 -12.35 -11.51 1.72
N PHE A 95 -11.87 -12.48 2.48
CA PHE A 95 -10.52 -13.04 2.36
C PHE A 95 -10.17 -13.51 0.94
N VAL A 96 -11.14 -14.01 0.18
CA VAL A 96 -10.91 -14.47 -1.20
C VAL A 96 -10.35 -13.37 -2.10
N ASN A 97 -10.62 -12.11 -1.79
CA ASN A 97 -10.13 -10.96 -2.54
C ASN A 97 -8.70 -10.53 -2.12
N CYS A 98 -8.15 -11.12 -1.06
CA CYS A 98 -6.78 -10.81 -0.66
C CYS A 98 -5.77 -11.43 -1.63
N GLU A 99 -4.76 -10.66 -1.98
CA GLU A 99 -3.55 -11.18 -2.60
C GLU A 99 -2.77 -12.05 -1.60
N GLN A 100 -1.74 -12.74 -2.07
CA GLN A 100 -0.75 -13.35 -1.18
C GLN A 100 -0.04 -12.25 -0.37
N LEU A 101 0.50 -12.61 0.79
CA LEU A 101 1.27 -11.66 1.58
C LEU A 101 2.60 -11.36 0.88
N GLN A 102 2.77 -10.11 0.46
CA GLN A 102 4.02 -9.63 -0.12
C GLN A 102 4.99 -9.23 1.00
N VAL A 103 6.14 -9.86 1.04
CA VAL A 103 7.25 -9.46 1.92
C VAL A 103 8.27 -8.71 1.09
N VAL A 104 8.63 -7.52 1.53
CA VAL A 104 9.60 -6.66 0.83
C VAL A 104 10.79 -6.39 1.75
N ARG A 105 12.00 -6.60 1.23
CA ARG A 105 13.25 -6.28 1.90
C ARG A 105 13.94 -5.14 1.17
N TYR A 106 14.33 -4.13 1.92
CA TYR A 106 15.20 -3.05 1.47
C TYR A 106 16.57 -3.18 2.15
N GLU A 107 17.62 -3.25 1.35
CA GLU A 107 18.99 -3.12 1.83
C GLU A 107 19.36 -1.62 1.92
N PRO A 108 20.46 -1.25 2.61
CA PRO A 108 20.92 0.13 2.64
C PRO A 108 21.01 0.76 1.25
N GLY A 109 20.35 1.90 1.06
CA GLY A 109 20.22 2.57 -0.23
C GLY A 109 19.12 1.98 -1.13
N GLY A 110 18.32 1.04 -0.63
CA GLY A 110 17.12 0.55 -1.30
C GLY A 110 15.98 1.58 -1.25
N PHE A 111 15.11 1.57 -2.23
CA PHE A 111 13.99 2.50 -2.31
C PHE A 111 12.89 2.00 -3.25
N TYR A 112 11.73 2.62 -3.14
CA TYR A 112 10.68 2.59 -4.15
C TYR A 112 10.16 4.01 -4.35
N LYS A 113 10.20 4.50 -5.59
CA LYS A 113 9.71 5.85 -5.91
C LYS A 113 8.21 5.98 -5.63
N PRO A 114 7.71 7.22 -5.43
CA PRO A 114 6.28 7.46 -5.27
C PRO A 114 5.46 6.80 -6.37
N HIS A 115 4.47 6.01 -6.00
CA HIS A 115 3.60 5.26 -6.89
C HIS A 115 2.20 5.14 -6.29
N GLN A 116 1.28 4.60 -7.04
CA GLN A 116 -0.04 4.20 -6.58
C GLN A 116 -0.12 2.67 -6.57
N ASP A 117 -0.67 2.11 -5.51
CA ASP A 117 -0.87 0.65 -5.41
C ASP A 117 -1.99 0.15 -6.33
N ALA A 118 -2.96 1.03 -6.63
CA ALA A 118 -4.06 0.75 -7.54
C ALA A 118 -3.68 1.16 -8.97
N PHE A 119 -3.77 0.24 -9.93
CA PHE A 119 -3.58 0.53 -11.34
C PHE A 119 -4.93 0.81 -12.00
N GLU A 120 -5.07 1.95 -12.69
CA GLU A 120 -6.20 2.22 -13.57
C GLU A 120 -6.26 1.12 -14.64
N ASN A 121 -7.40 0.54 -14.87
CA ASN A 121 -7.64 -0.58 -15.79
C ASN A 121 -7.34 -1.99 -15.25
N ASP A 122 -6.93 -2.16 -14.01
CA ASP A 122 -6.89 -3.49 -13.43
C ASP A 122 -8.31 -3.97 -13.09
N LYS A 123 -8.67 -5.17 -13.57
CA LYS A 123 -9.96 -5.81 -13.23
C LYS A 123 -10.11 -6.08 -11.73
N ASN A 124 -8.98 -6.21 -11.04
CA ASN A 124 -8.87 -6.47 -9.61
C ASN A 124 -8.11 -5.34 -8.92
N MET A 125 -8.61 -4.11 -9.01
CA MET A 125 -7.97 -2.94 -8.40
C MET A 125 -7.83 -3.12 -6.89
N ARG A 126 -6.63 -2.84 -6.36
CA ARG A 126 -6.37 -2.79 -4.91
C ARG A 126 -7.16 -1.65 -4.28
N MET A 127 -8.05 -1.97 -3.37
CA MET A 127 -8.88 -1.01 -2.64
C MET A 127 -8.30 -0.64 -1.28
N TYR A 128 -7.49 -1.52 -0.71
CA TYR A 128 -6.83 -1.37 0.58
C TYR A 128 -5.41 -1.90 0.49
N THR A 129 -4.49 -1.23 1.17
CA THR A 129 -3.12 -1.68 1.39
C THR A 129 -2.84 -1.66 2.88
N PHE A 130 -2.32 -2.77 3.42
CA PHE A 130 -1.76 -2.86 4.76
C PHE A 130 -0.25 -2.95 4.66
N ILE A 131 0.44 -2.09 5.39
CA ILE A 131 1.90 -2.13 5.53
C ILE A 131 2.18 -2.61 6.95
N LEU A 132 2.85 -3.76 7.06
CA LEU A 132 3.21 -4.39 8.32
C LEU A 132 4.72 -4.24 8.51
N ALA A 133 5.15 -3.49 9.53
CA ALA A 133 6.56 -3.41 9.90
C ALA A 133 6.97 -4.73 10.58
N LEU A 134 8.00 -5.39 10.06
CA LEU A 134 8.50 -6.65 10.59
C LEU A 134 9.74 -6.49 11.47
N SER A 135 10.38 -5.32 11.44
CA SER A 135 11.52 -4.94 12.28
C SER A 135 11.47 -3.46 12.57
N ASP A 136 12.12 -3.04 13.62
CA ASP A 136 12.29 -1.65 14.07
C ASP A 136 13.78 -1.24 14.20
N GLU A 137 14.68 -2.18 13.94
CA GLU A 137 16.14 -1.97 14.01
C GLU A 137 16.70 -1.43 12.68
N TYR A 138 16.28 -0.21 12.27
CA TYR A 138 16.79 0.42 11.06
C TYR A 138 16.81 1.95 11.18
N GLU A 139 17.66 2.60 10.38
CA GLU A 139 17.68 4.05 10.20
C GLU A 139 17.21 4.39 8.79
N GLY A 140 16.34 5.41 8.64
CA GLY A 140 15.70 5.74 7.35
C GLY A 140 14.59 4.76 7.00
N GLY A 141 14.30 4.59 5.71
CA GLY A 141 13.29 3.65 5.22
C GLY A 141 11.85 4.09 5.45
N GLU A 142 11.63 5.39 5.62
CA GLU A 142 10.32 5.98 5.86
C GLU A 142 9.37 5.74 4.69
N THR A 143 8.12 5.39 5.01
CA THR A 143 7.02 5.43 4.06
C THR A 143 6.45 6.84 3.99
N ILE A 144 6.59 7.49 2.84
CA ILE A 144 6.17 8.88 2.62
C ILE A 144 4.91 8.94 1.77
N PHE A 145 3.95 9.75 2.17
CA PHE A 145 2.73 10.04 1.41
C PHE A 145 2.75 11.48 0.87
N PRO A 146 3.33 11.73 -0.32
CA PRO A 146 3.57 13.08 -0.82
C PRO A 146 2.31 13.94 -0.92
N ASN A 147 1.17 13.32 -1.24
CA ASN A 147 -0.13 14.01 -1.38
C ASN A 147 -0.78 14.39 -0.05
N LEU A 148 -0.20 14.01 1.08
CA LEU A 148 -0.67 14.41 2.42
C LEU A 148 0.10 15.59 3.01
N ASN A 149 1.04 16.19 2.25
CA ASN A 149 1.86 17.35 2.63
C ASN A 149 2.60 17.17 3.96
N LYS A 150 3.21 16.01 4.16
CA LYS A 150 4.03 15.79 5.37
C LYS A 150 5.16 14.83 5.08
#